data_2734d30af2f1f6d9dca4c67a99540558
#
_entry.id   2734d30af2f1f6d9dca4c67a99540558
#
_cell.length_a   1.000
_cell.length_b   1.000
_cell.length_c   1.000
_cell.angle_alpha   90.00
_cell.angle_beta   90.00
_cell.angle_gamma   90.00
#
_symmetry.space_group_name_H-M   'P 1'
#
loop_
_entity.id
_entity.type
_entity.pdbx_description
1 polymer ?
#
loop_
_entity_poly.entity_id
_entity_poly.type
_entity_poly.pdbx_seq_one_letter_code
_entity_poly.pdbx_strand_id
1 'polypeptide(L)'
;RACAAPPATAPLAHAFSLAYSQIKPYCWEIMPRPCHCRRVSALPKNRCFKPNGIPLHELEEVVLSLDGLEALRLADHEDLNMDEAAARMGVSRHTFGRLLRRARRSVAQALVLGQALRIEGGVYAVDAPDESDTGE
;
A
#
# COMPACT_ATOMS: atom_id res chain seq x y z
N ARG A 1 -11.55 14.98 0.99
CA ARG A 1 -10.93 15.22 2.31
C ARG A 1 -10.09 14.01 2.65
N ALA A 2 -8.80 14.25 2.76
CA ALA A 2 -7.80 13.24 3.06
C ALA A 2 -8.04 12.65 4.45
N CYS A 3 -7.95 11.31 4.59
CA CYS A 3 -7.71 10.68 5.88
C CYS A 3 -6.36 11.20 6.37
N ALA A 4 -6.38 11.99 7.43
CA ALA A 4 -5.17 12.54 8.03
C ALA A 4 -4.31 11.40 8.58
N ALA A 5 -3.04 11.40 8.21
CA ALA A 5 -2.04 10.55 8.83
C ALA A 5 -1.86 10.94 10.30
N PRO A 6 -1.67 9.99 11.22
CA PRO A 6 -1.35 10.29 12.60
C PRO A 6 0.03 10.95 12.68
N PRO A 7 0.25 11.86 13.67
CA PRO A 7 1.51 12.57 13.81
C PRO A 7 2.64 11.60 14.19
N ALA A 8 3.76 11.77 13.51
CA ALA A 8 5.00 11.10 13.83
C ALA A 8 5.59 11.66 15.13
N THR A 9 5.28 11.03 16.25
CA THR A 9 6.08 11.20 17.48
C THR A 9 5.82 10.01 18.41
N ALA A 10 6.66 8.99 18.31
CA ALA A 10 6.84 8.04 19.41
C ALA A 10 8.28 7.52 19.38
N PRO A 11 8.94 7.47 20.57
CA PRO A 11 10.35 7.14 20.67
C PRO A 11 10.62 5.63 20.55
N LEU A 12 11.72 5.37 19.92
CA LEU A 12 12.64 4.24 19.95
C LEU A 12 12.34 3.03 20.86
N ALA A 13 12.43 1.85 20.21
CA ALA A 13 13.01 0.62 20.67
C ALA A 13 12.21 -0.26 21.65
N HIS A 14 12.15 -1.53 21.27
CA HIS A 14 11.71 -2.71 22.01
C HIS A 14 10.20 -2.97 22.09
N ALA A 15 9.65 -3.49 21.02
CA ALA A 15 8.52 -4.43 21.04
C ALA A 15 8.07 -4.86 19.63
N PHE A 16 8.99 -5.38 18.83
CA PHE A 16 8.67 -5.77 17.44
C PHE A 16 7.95 -7.14 17.32
N SER A 17 7.67 -7.81 18.42
CA SER A 17 7.19 -9.20 18.35
C SER A 17 5.76 -9.48 18.82
N LEU A 18 5.04 -8.52 19.40
CA LEU A 18 3.69 -8.78 19.93
C LEU A 18 2.59 -7.83 19.43
N ALA A 19 2.92 -6.83 18.61
CA ALA A 19 1.96 -5.81 18.16
C ALA A 19 1.20 -6.16 16.87
N TYR A 20 1.49 -7.29 16.23
CA TYR A 20 0.84 -7.61 14.94
C TYR A 20 -0.57 -8.17 15.08
N SER A 21 -0.96 -8.58 16.31
CA SER A 21 -2.28 -9.16 16.58
C SER A 21 -3.35 -8.14 17.00
N GLN A 22 -3.03 -6.86 17.08
CA GLN A 22 -3.94 -5.84 17.61
C GLN A 22 -4.08 -4.59 16.72
N ILE A 23 -3.90 -4.69 15.42
CA ILE A 23 -4.38 -3.65 14.55
C ILE A 23 -5.89 -3.85 14.37
N LYS A 24 -6.64 -3.47 15.39
CA LYS A 24 -8.06 -3.20 15.22
C LYS A 24 -8.19 -2.11 14.16
N PRO A 25 -9.03 -2.28 13.15
CA PRO A 25 -9.25 -1.24 12.16
C PRO A 25 -9.87 -0.03 12.86
N TYR A 26 -9.08 0.98 13.14
CA TYR A 26 -9.53 2.26 13.72
C TYR A 26 -10.49 3.03 12.81
N CYS A 27 -10.90 2.46 11.68
CA CYS A 27 -11.72 3.16 10.71
C CYS A 27 -13.20 3.24 11.03
N TRP A 28 -13.71 2.54 12.04
CA TRP A 28 -15.17 2.43 12.19
C TRP A 28 -15.76 3.21 13.36
N GLU A 29 -14.96 3.64 14.34
CA GLU A 29 -15.48 4.32 15.53
C GLU A 29 -15.63 5.85 15.41
N ILE A 30 -15.03 6.49 14.40
CA ILE A 30 -14.97 7.96 14.34
C ILE A 30 -15.59 8.55 13.06
N MET A 31 -16.02 7.72 12.10
CA MET A 31 -16.58 8.24 10.84
C MET A 31 -18.02 7.83 10.61
N PRO A 32 -18.88 8.77 10.19
CA PRO A 32 -20.28 8.49 9.84
C PRO A 32 -20.43 7.62 8.57
N ARG A 33 -19.34 7.24 7.93
CA ARG A 33 -19.30 6.33 6.79
C ARG A 33 -18.16 5.35 6.97
N PRO A 34 -18.42 4.02 7.10
CA PRO A 34 -17.38 3.04 7.25
C PRO A 34 -16.46 3.08 6.03
N CYS A 35 -15.16 3.33 6.26
CA CYS A 35 -14.16 3.16 5.23
C CYS A 35 -14.04 1.67 4.94
N HIS A 36 -14.38 1.25 3.72
CA HIS A 36 -14.12 -0.12 3.28
C HIS A 36 -12.60 -0.32 3.17
N CYS A 37 -12.05 -1.14 4.05
CA CYS A 37 -10.67 -1.58 3.93
C CYS A 37 -10.50 -2.37 2.63
N ARG A 38 -9.49 -2.03 1.85
CA ARG A 38 -9.17 -2.69 0.59
C ARG A 38 -8.33 -3.92 0.88
N ARG A 39 -8.63 -5.02 0.24
CA ARG A 39 -7.84 -6.24 0.39
C ARG A 39 -6.50 -6.09 -0.28
N VAL A 40 -5.45 -6.48 0.42
CA VAL A 40 -4.07 -6.54 -0.05
C VAL A 40 -3.56 -7.94 0.24
N SER A 41 -3.06 -8.63 -0.78
CA SER A 41 -2.67 -10.04 -0.66
C SER A 41 -1.45 -10.24 0.24
N ALA A 42 -0.45 -9.37 0.12
CA ALA A 42 0.77 -9.46 0.92
C ALA A 42 1.44 -8.11 1.10
N LEU A 43 2.20 -7.98 2.17
CA LEU A 43 3.06 -6.82 2.36
C LEU A 43 4.34 -6.96 1.53
N PRO A 44 4.83 -5.89 0.88
CA PRO A 44 6.06 -5.95 0.11
C PRO A 44 7.27 -6.17 1.02
N LYS A 45 8.20 -7.01 0.57
CA LYS A 45 9.48 -7.24 1.27
C LYS A 45 10.31 -5.95 1.33
N ASN A 46 10.33 -5.20 0.25
CA ASN A 46 11.05 -3.93 0.13
C ASN A 46 10.07 -2.77 0.05
N ARG A 47 10.30 -1.76 0.87
CA ARG A 47 9.42 -0.58 0.94
C ARG A 47 10.04 0.69 0.37
N CYS A 48 11.27 0.60 -0.15
CA CYS A 48 11.95 1.75 -0.73
C CYS A 48 12.72 1.32 -1.99
N PHE A 49 12.48 2.01 -3.07
CA PHE A 49 13.20 1.88 -4.34
C PHE A 49 13.85 3.23 -4.65
N LYS A 50 15.13 3.23 -4.92
CA LYS A 50 15.87 4.46 -5.19
C LYS A 50 16.89 4.28 -6.30
N PRO A 51 17.29 5.36 -6.99
CA PRO A 51 18.43 5.33 -7.90
C PRO A 51 19.69 4.83 -7.21
N ASN A 52 20.47 4.01 -7.93
CA ASN A 52 21.72 3.48 -7.40
C ASN A 52 22.77 4.60 -7.23
N GLY A 53 23.59 4.49 -6.19
CA GLY A 53 24.69 5.41 -5.94
C GLY A 53 24.33 6.72 -5.26
N ILE A 54 23.05 7.08 -5.13
CA ILE A 54 22.63 8.33 -4.49
C ILE A 54 22.09 8.03 -3.08
N PRO A 55 22.59 8.69 -2.03
CA PRO A 55 22.06 8.50 -0.67
C PRO A 55 20.63 9.04 -0.57
N LEU A 56 19.81 8.42 0.28
CA LEU A 56 18.37 8.72 0.39
C LEU A 56 18.09 10.18 0.82
N HIS A 57 18.97 10.76 1.65
CA HIS A 57 18.81 12.13 2.14
C HIS A 57 19.01 13.21 1.05
N GLU A 58 19.57 12.84 -0.10
CA GLU A 58 19.74 13.73 -1.25
C GLU A 58 18.60 13.58 -2.29
N LEU A 59 17.70 12.62 -2.08
CA LEU A 59 16.61 12.34 -3.01
C LEU A 59 15.28 12.87 -2.46
N GLU A 60 14.50 13.44 -3.36
CA GLU A 60 13.08 13.65 -3.09
C GLU A 60 12.36 12.29 -3.07
N GLU A 61 11.32 12.17 -2.24
CA GLU A 61 10.56 10.94 -2.09
C GLU A 61 9.16 11.07 -2.67
N VAL A 62 8.73 10.04 -3.37
CA VAL A 62 7.34 9.85 -3.82
C VAL A 62 6.73 8.71 -3.04
N VAL A 63 5.57 8.94 -2.45
CA VAL A 63 4.85 7.91 -1.71
C VAL A 63 3.89 7.15 -2.62
N LEU A 64 4.00 5.82 -2.61
CA LEU A 64 3.05 4.88 -3.19
C LEU A 64 2.31 4.18 -2.05
N SER A 65 0.99 4.28 -2.01
CA SER A 65 0.19 3.60 -1.00
C SER A 65 0.16 2.08 -1.24
N LEU A 66 0.01 1.29 -0.17
CA LEU A 66 -0.04 -0.18 -0.24
C LEU A 66 -1.22 -0.68 -1.09
N ASP A 67 -2.37 -0.05 -0.98
CA ASP A 67 -3.51 -0.35 -1.85
C ASP A 67 -3.25 0.03 -3.32
N GLY A 68 -2.44 1.07 -3.57
CA GLY A 68 -1.98 1.44 -4.90
C GLY A 68 -0.99 0.40 -5.47
N LEU A 69 -0.08 -0.11 -4.64
CA LEU A 69 0.84 -1.18 -5.03
C LEU A 69 0.07 -2.46 -5.40
N GLU A 70 -0.94 -2.82 -4.60
CA GLU A 70 -1.80 -3.98 -4.89
C GLU A 70 -2.56 -3.81 -6.20
N ALA A 71 -3.06 -2.60 -6.47
CA ALA A 71 -3.72 -2.32 -7.75
C ALA A 71 -2.77 -2.49 -8.95
N LEU A 72 -1.50 -2.08 -8.83
CA LEU A 72 -0.47 -2.31 -9.84
C LEU A 72 -0.18 -3.80 -10.00
N ARG A 73 -0.06 -4.53 -8.88
CA ARG A 73 0.19 -5.96 -8.91
C ARG A 73 -0.90 -6.70 -9.68
N LEU A 74 -2.16 -6.44 -9.36
CA LEU A 74 -3.29 -7.12 -10.01
C LEU A 74 -3.46 -6.75 -11.47
N ALA A 75 -3.34 -5.47 -11.83
CA ALA A 75 -3.59 -5.02 -13.19
C ALA A 75 -2.37 -5.13 -14.12
N ASP A 76 -1.17 -4.79 -13.64
CA ASP A 76 0.00 -4.63 -14.50
C ASP A 76 0.98 -5.81 -14.40
N HIS A 77 0.99 -6.54 -13.28
CA HIS A 77 1.86 -7.70 -13.10
C HIS A 77 1.11 -9.02 -13.35
N GLU A 78 -0.12 -9.17 -12.88
CA GLU A 78 -0.95 -10.36 -13.11
C GLU A 78 -1.85 -10.24 -14.34
N ASP A 79 -1.88 -9.07 -14.98
CA ASP A 79 -2.65 -8.79 -16.21
C ASP A 79 -4.16 -9.08 -16.06
N LEU A 80 -4.71 -8.85 -14.88
CA LEU A 80 -6.12 -9.04 -14.62
C LEU A 80 -6.95 -7.89 -15.20
N ASN A 81 -8.14 -8.21 -15.67
CA ASN A 81 -9.07 -7.17 -16.09
C ASN A 81 -9.57 -6.33 -14.90
N MET A 82 -10.08 -5.13 -15.19
CA MET A 82 -10.48 -4.16 -14.18
C MET A 82 -11.56 -4.66 -13.23
N ASP A 83 -12.45 -5.52 -13.69
CA ASP A 83 -13.57 -6.03 -12.88
C ASP A 83 -13.09 -7.14 -11.93
N GLU A 84 -12.24 -8.03 -12.39
CA GLU A 84 -11.62 -9.07 -11.57
C GLU A 84 -10.69 -8.48 -10.52
N ALA A 85 -9.82 -7.55 -10.91
CA ALA A 85 -8.91 -6.88 -9.99
C ALA A 85 -9.68 -6.09 -8.91
N ALA A 86 -10.74 -5.38 -9.27
CA ALA A 86 -11.59 -4.67 -8.33
C ALA A 86 -12.29 -5.62 -7.35
N ALA A 87 -12.78 -6.77 -7.86
CA ALA A 87 -13.42 -7.79 -7.03
C ALA A 87 -12.44 -8.38 -6.00
N ARG A 88 -11.18 -8.67 -6.39
CA ARG A 88 -10.15 -9.17 -5.46
C ARG A 88 -9.84 -8.16 -4.36
N MET A 89 -9.76 -6.88 -4.68
CA MET A 89 -9.55 -5.82 -3.68
C MET A 89 -10.80 -5.46 -2.87
N GLY A 90 -11.96 -6.02 -3.19
CA GLY A 90 -13.23 -5.71 -2.54
C GLY A 90 -13.70 -4.28 -2.76
N VAL A 91 -13.39 -3.68 -3.92
CA VAL A 91 -13.76 -2.31 -4.28
C VAL A 91 -14.55 -2.26 -5.59
N SER A 92 -15.21 -1.13 -5.85
CA SER A 92 -15.85 -0.92 -7.14
C SER A 92 -14.82 -0.72 -8.26
N ARG A 93 -15.16 -1.11 -9.49
CA ARG A 93 -14.35 -0.86 -10.68
C ARG A 93 -13.87 0.59 -10.80
N HIS A 94 -14.75 1.55 -10.49
CA HIS A 94 -14.43 2.97 -10.52
C HIS A 94 -13.37 3.35 -9.47
N THR A 95 -13.51 2.84 -8.25
CA THR A 95 -12.54 3.05 -7.17
C THR A 95 -11.19 2.43 -7.52
N PHE A 96 -11.19 1.20 -8.06
CA PHE A 96 -9.99 0.52 -8.52
C PHE A 96 -9.27 1.34 -9.61
N GLY A 97 -10.00 1.81 -10.62
CA GLY A 97 -9.42 2.62 -11.70
C GLY A 97 -8.77 3.92 -11.21
N ARG A 98 -9.35 4.56 -10.18
CA ARG A 98 -8.75 5.76 -9.56
C ARG A 98 -7.48 5.43 -8.78
N LEU A 99 -7.46 4.31 -8.06
CA LEU A 99 -6.27 3.83 -7.35
C LEU A 99 -5.15 3.52 -8.32
N LEU A 100 -5.43 2.72 -9.32
CA LEU A 100 -4.47 2.32 -10.35
C LEU A 100 -3.86 3.53 -11.07
N ARG A 101 -4.68 4.50 -11.46
CA ARG A 101 -4.20 5.73 -12.10
C ARG A 101 -3.25 6.51 -11.19
N ARG A 102 -3.59 6.65 -9.90
CA ARG A 102 -2.73 7.32 -8.92
C ARG A 102 -1.41 6.57 -8.75
N ALA A 103 -1.47 5.26 -8.59
CA ALA A 103 -0.30 4.41 -8.42
C ALA A 103 0.66 4.49 -9.62
N ARG A 104 0.14 4.34 -10.83
CA ARG A 104 0.91 4.50 -12.07
C ARG A 104 1.58 5.87 -12.16
N ARG A 105 0.86 6.94 -11.76
CA ARG A 105 1.42 8.30 -11.75
C ARG A 105 2.58 8.42 -10.76
N SER A 106 2.45 7.88 -9.54
CA SER A 106 3.53 7.92 -8.53
C SER A 106 4.78 7.18 -9.02
N VAL A 107 4.62 6.00 -9.61
CA VAL A 107 5.74 5.23 -10.17
C VAL A 107 6.38 5.96 -11.34
N ALA A 108 5.59 6.47 -12.27
CA ALA A 108 6.09 7.23 -13.42
C ALA A 108 6.85 8.49 -12.97
N GLN A 109 6.34 9.21 -11.98
CA GLN A 109 7.00 10.38 -11.40
C GLN A 109 8.36 10.01 -10.81
N ALA A 110 8.42 8.97 -9.98
CA ALA A 110 9.67 8.52 -9.37
C ALA A 110 10.72 8.16 -10.43
N LEU A 111 10.32 7.46 -11.49
CA LEU A 111 11.22 7.06 -12.57
C LEU A 111 11.68 8.25 -13.43
N VAL A 112 10.76 9.11 -13.83
CA VAL A 112 11.05 10.25 -14.73
C VAL A 112 11.92 11.30 -14.05
N LEU A 113 11.66 11.57 -12.77
CA LEU A 113 12.39 12.59 -12.01
C LEU A 113 13.56 12.03 -11.20
N GLY A 114 13.79 10.71 -11.23
CA GLY A 114 14.88 10.09 -10.47
C GLY A 114 14.70 10.17 -8.96
N GLN A 115 13.44 10.19 -8.49
CA GLN A 115 13.10 10.28 -7.07
C GLN A 115 13.08 8.91 -6.40
N ALA A 116 13.19 8.87 -5.08
CA ALA A 116 12.99 7.63 -4.32
C ALA A 116 11.49 7.31 -4.22
N LEU A 117 11.11 6.06 -4.47
CA LEU A 117 9.75 5.58 -4.31
C LEU A 117 9.64 4.87 -2.96
N ARG A 118 8.83 5.42 -2.05
CA ARG A 118 8.54 4.83 -0.75
C ARG A 118 7.14 4.23 -0.74
N ILE A 119 7.04 2.98 -0.30
CA ILE A 119 5.76 2.26 -0.20
C ILE A 119 5.28 2.33 1.24
N GLU A 120 4.27 3.15 1.50
CA GLU A 120 3.70 3.31 2.84
C GLU A 120 2.27 3.87 2.81
N GLY A 121 1.53 3.61 3.87
CA GLY A 121 0.18 4.14 4.05
C GLY A 121 -0.89 3.48 3.17
N GLY A 122 -2.06 4.09 3.14
CA GLY A 122 -3.25 3.57 2.48
C GLY A 122 -4.25 2.96 3.47
N VAL A 123 -5.48 2.71 2.99
CA VAL A 123 -6.54 2.05 3.78
C VAL A 123 -6.68 0.62 3.26
N TYR A 124 -6.10 -0.32 3.98
CA TYR A 124 -6.04 -1.73 3.55
C TYR A 124 -6.23 -2.70 4.71
N ALA A 125 -6.65 -3.91 4.37
CA ALA A 125 -6.57 -5.08 5.22
C ALA A 125 -5.73 -6.13 4.50
N VAL A 126 -4.80 -6.75 5.20
CA VAL A 126 -4.01 -7.85 4.64
C VAL A 126 -4.85 -9.10 4.74
N ASP A 127 -5.07 -9.79 3.64
CA ASP A 127 -5.65 -11.13 3.66
C ASP A 127 -4.64 -12.03 4.38
N ALA A 128 -5.12 -12.84 5.33
CA ALA A 128 -4.26 -13.81 6.00
C ALA A 128 -3.58 -14.68 4.94
N PRO A 129 -2.26 -14.94 5.04
CA PRO A 129 -1.61 -15.82 4.09
C PRO A 129 -2.31 -17.18 4.16
N ASP A 130 -2.78 -17.67 3.00
CA ASP A 130 -3.11 -19.07 2.85
C ASP A 130 -1.83 -19.86 3.19
N GLU A 131 -1.85 -20.61 4.27
CA GLU A 131 -0.76 -21.48 4.72
C GLU A 131 -0.55 -22.70 3.77
N SER A 132 -0.88 -22.56 2.49
CA SER A 132 -0.83 -23.65 1.50
C SER A 132 0.37 -23.62 0.57
N ASP A 133 1.34 -22.72 0.74
CA ASP A 133 2.58 -22.76 -0.04
C ASP A 133 3.80 -23.08 0.83
N THR A 134 3.73 -24.25 1.51
CA THR A 134 4.91 -24.99 1.97
C THR A 134 5.26 -25.98 0.86
N GLY A 135 5.70 -25.47 -0.27
CA GLY A 135 6.28 -26.27 -1.36
C GLY A 135 7.80 -26.17 -1.32
N GLU A 136 8.42 -27.31 -1.04
CA GLU A 136 9.83 -27.68 -1.06
C GLU A 136 10.76 -26.85 -1.94
#